data_fe61917a9b9efdaa8724f8fbf086969c
#
_entry.id   fe61917a9b9efdaa8724f8fbf086969c
#
_cell.length_a   1.000
_cell.length_b   1.000
_cell.length_c   1.000
_cell.angle_alpha   90.00
_cell.angle_beta   90.00
_cell.angle_gamma   90.00
#
_symmetry.space_group_name_H-M   'P 1'
#
loop_
_entity.id
_entity.type
_entity.pdbx_description
1 polymer ?
#
loop_
_entity_poly.entity_id
_entity_poly.type
_entity_poly.pdbx_seq_one_letter_code
_entity_poly.pdbx_strand_id
1 'polypeptide(L)'
;MASRHLARSLAMQTLYEWDFWHGERSTIEDILGRVIEEFGPGLEDRTFVLSLVSHVLEKQSELDSIIHNAAPEWPLEKIAIIDRNILRIGLWELLFGEYKDVPPKVAINEAIELAKTFGGENSGRFVNGVLGTVYRELGEPGKDQATKKYNPEELEKLPIEKRGGAVVARSGSIALVHDVFGYWTLPKGKIAPEESDEEGARNAVMRELGIKELEFEKKICENIYVAHDPEKGAVRRKVVYYLGTTKDV
;
A
#
# COMPACT_ATOMS: atom_id res chain seq x y z
N MET A 1 -9.11 15.74 16.52
CA MET A 1 -9.48 15.00 15.28
C MET A 1 -9.98 15.93 14.18
N ALA A 2 -10.82 16.92 14.47
CA ALA A 2 -11.27 17.91 13.45
C ALA A 2 -10.14 18.65 12.74
N SER A 3 -9.06 19.00 13.45
CA SER A 3 -7.90 19.70 12.90
C SER A 3 -7.15 18.92 11.81
N ARG A 4 -6.98 17.60 11.94
CA ARG A 4 -6.26 16.78 10.94
C ARG A 4 -7.09 16.52 9.67
N HIS A 5 -8.40 16.40 9.78
CA HIS A 5 -9.27 16.31 8.61
C HIS A 5 -9.24 17.63 7.80
N LEU A 6 -9.36 18.78 8.50
CA LEU A 6 -9.21 20.10 7.87
C LEU A 6 -7.82 20.22 7.19
N ALA A 7 -6.77 19.80 7.86
CA ALA A 7 -5.42 19.86 7.31
C ALA A 7 -5.27 19.05 6.00
N ARG A 8 -5.87 17.85 5.92
CA ARG A 8 -5.92 17.06 4.67
C ARG A 8 -6.74 17.76 3.58
N SER A 9 -7.84 18.40 3.96
CA SER A 9 -8.66 19.18 3.01
C SER A 9 -7.87 20.33 2.39
N LEU A 10 -7.08 21.05 3.21
CA LEU A 10 -6.21 22.14 2.75
C LEU A 10 -5.07 21.60 1.88
N ALA A 11 -4.46 20.47 2.26
CA ALA A 11 -3.44 19.82 1.45
C ALA A 11 -4.00 19.42 0.07
N MET A 12 -5.20 18.82 0.02
CA MET A 12 -5.86 18.43 -1.23
C MET A 12 -6.14 19.66 -2.12
N GLN A 13 -6.67 20.75 -1.57
CA GLN A 13 -6.93 21.98 -2.33
C GLN A 13 -5.64 22.59 -2.88
N THR A 14 -4.58 22.60 -2.09
CA THR A 14 -3.26 23.07 -2.51
C THR A 14 -2.69 22.23 -3.66
N LEU A 15 -2.71 20.91 -3.52
CA LEU A 15 -2.23 19.98 -4.55
C LEU A 15 -3.10 20.03 -5.80
N TYR A 16 -4.42 20.21 -5.64
CA TYR A 16 -5.33 20.38 -6.77
C TYR A 16 -4.97 21.61 -7.60
N GLU A 17 -4.79 22.77 -6.98
CA GLU A 17 -4.44 23.99 -7.69
C GLU A 17 -3.07 23.88 -8.36
N TRP A 18 -2.09 23.33 -7.64
CA TRP A 18 -0.74 23.14 -8.17
C TRP A 18 -0.73 22.17 -9.37
N ASP A 19 -1.44 21.07 -9.30
CA ASP A 19 -1.56 20.06 -10.36
C ASP A 19 -2.36 20.61 -11.57
N PHE A 20 -3.42 21.40 -11.31
CA PHE A 20 -4.21 22.04 -12.36
C PHE A 20 -3.40 23.00 -13.23
N TRP A 21 -2.48 23.74 -12.62
CA TRP A 21 -1.59 24.67 -13.30
C TRP A 21 -0.22 24.09 -13.66
N HIS A 22 -0.02 22.77 -13.46
CA HIS A 22 1.24 22.07 -13.73
C HIS A 22 2.47 22.70 -13.04
N GLY A 23 2.26 23.36 -11.90
CA GLY A 23 3.31 24.07 -11.15
C GLY A 23 3.80 25.37 -11.81
N GLU A 24 3.17 25.83 -12.89
CA GLU A 24 3.69 26.94 -13.68
C GLU A 24 3.27 28.32 -13.17
N ARG A 25 2.19 28.40 -12.38
CA ARG A 25 1.54 29.70 -12.06
C ARG A 25 2.01 30.31 -10.75
N SER A 26 2.34 29.52 -9.74
CA SER A 26 2.73 29.95 -8.41
C SER A 26 3.58 28.89 -7.74
N THR A 27 4.39 29.28 -6.75
CA THR A 27 5.09 28.30 -5.92
C THR A 27 4.08 27.52 -5.05
N ILE A 28 4.45 26.33 -4.61
CA ILE A 28 3.57 25.53 -3.77
C ILE A 28 3.33 26.21 -2.43
N GLU A 29 4.33 26.94 -1.93
CA GLU A 29 4.27 27.72 -0.69
C GLU A 29 3.27 28.87 -0.78
N ASP A 30 3.24 29.59 -1.91
CA ASP A 30 2.30 30.69 -2.15
C ASP A 30 0.85 30.16 -2.24
N ILE A 31 0.65 29.03 -2.93
CA ILE A 31 -0.66 28.39 -3.02
C ILE A 31 -1.12 27.96 -1.63
N LEU A 32 -0.26 27.26 -0.89
CA LEU A 32 -0.57 26.76 0.45
C LEU A 32 -0.87 27.91 1.43
N GLY A 33 -0.07 28.97 1.41
CA GLY A 33 -0.29 30.15 2.24
C GLY A 33 -1.68 30.72 2.04
N ARG A 34 -2.08 30.95 0.79
CA ARG A 34 -3.38 31.47 0.41
C ARG A 34 -4.53 30.51 0.78
N VAL A 35 -4.38 29.22 0.51
CA VAL A 35 -5.39 28.20 0.85
C VAL A 35 -5.61 28.15 2.36
N ILE A 36 -4.56 28.22 3.17
CA ILE A 36 -4.69 28.24 4.64
C ILE A 36 -5.38 29.53 5.11
N GLU A 37 -5.04 30.68 4.57
CA GLU A 37 -5.67 31.95 4.94
C GLU A 37 -7.16 32.00 4.62
N GLU A 38 -7.54 31.43 3.46
CA GLU A 38 -8.92 31.48 2.99
C GLU A 38 -9.82 30.39 3.60
N PHE A 39 -9.34 29.15 3.67
CA PHE A 39 -10.16 27.99 4.04
C PHE A 39 -9.80 27.37 5.39
N GLY A 40 -8.71 27.77 6.01
CA GLY A 40 -8.26 27.28 7.31
C GLY A 40 -7.93 28.37 8.31
N PRO A 41 -8.70 29.50 8.42
CA PRO A 41 -8.42 30.51 9.40
C PRO A 41 -8.55 29.91 10.80
N GLY A 42 -7.46 29.88 11.57
CA GLY A 42 -7.42 29.28 12.89
C GLY A 42 -6.85 27.86 12.94
N LEU A 43 -6.28 27.35 11.85
CA LEU A 43 -5.48 26.14 11.90
C LEU A 43 -4.23 26.42 12.77
N GLU A 44 -4.19 25.82 13.97
CA GLU A 44 -3.11 26.03 14.94
C GLU A 44 -1.80 25.37 14.48
N ASP A 45 -1.89 24.15 13.95
CA ASP A 45 -0.74 23.38 13.47
C ASP A 45 -0.68 23.33 11.94
N ARG A 46 0.11 24.23 11.37
CA ARG A 46 0.38 24.28 9.94
C ARG A 46 1.44 23.25 9.50
N THR A 47 2.19 22.70 10.44
CA THR A 47 3.33 21.81 10.16
C THR A 47 2.86 20.54 9.46
N PHE A 48 1.73 19.99 9.89
CA PHE A 48 1.17 18.78 9.27
C PHE A 48 0.78 18.99 7.80
N VAL A 49 0.13 20.12 7.46
CA VAL A 49 -0.26 20.42 6.08
C VAL A 49 0.96 20.60 5.19
N LEU A 50 1.94 21.41 5.67
CA LEU A 50 3.21 21.64 4.97
C LEU A 50 3.94 20.31 4.69
N SER A 51 4.10 19.50 5.72
CA SER A 51 4.75 18.20 5.64
C SER A 51 4.04 17.28 4.64
N LEU A 52 2.71 17.18 4.72
CA LEU A 52 1.92 16.31 3.84
C LEU A 52 2.04 16.72 2.38
N VAL A 53 1.92 18.02 2.08
CA VAL A 53 2.06 18.54 0.70
C VAL A 53 3.46 18.29 0.15
N SER A 54 4.51 18.62 0.93
CA SER A 54 5.90 18.42 0.51
C SER A 54 6.22 16.97 0.22
N HIS A 55 5.82 16.07 1.10
CA HIS A 55 6.07 14.63 0.92
C HIS A 55 5.30 14.03 -0.25
N VAL A 56 4.06 14.47 -0.49
CA VAL A 56 3.29 14.01 -1.66
C VAL A 56 3.97 14.44 -2.95
N LEU A 57 4.48 15.68 -3.02
CA LEU A 57 5.19 16.17 -4.21
C LEU A 57 6.54 15.47 -4.40
N GLU A 58 7.29 15.26 -3.32
CA GLU A 58 8.56 14.52 -3.36
C GLU A 58 8.38 13.10 -3.92
N LYS A 59 7.29 12.45 -3.54
CA LYS A 59 6.97 11.08 -3.93
C LYS A 59 6.00 10.97 -5.11
N GLN A 60 5.67 12.06 -5.79
CA GLN A 60 4.61 12.10 -6.79
C GLN A 60 4.76 11.03 -7.86
N SER A 61 5.93 10.87 -8.47
CA SER A 61 6.16 9.88 -9.53
C SER A 61 5.96 8.45 -9.04
N GLU A 62 6.37 8.15 -7.80
CA GLU A 62 6.19 6.84 -7.18
C GLU A 62 4.72 6.58 -6.88
N LEU A 63 4.02 7.55 -6.31
CA LEU A 63 2.59 7.49 -6.03
C LEU A 63 1.77 7.31 -7.32
N ASP A 64 2.11 8.03 -8.37
CA ASP A 64 1.44 7.94 -9.68
C ASP A 64 1.64 6.56 -10.33
N SER A 65 2.81 5.97 -10.19
CA SER A 65 3.08 4.60 -10.63
C SER A 65 2.24 3.57 -9.86
N ILE A 66 2.07 3.77 -8.56
CA ILE A 66 1.22 2.91 -7.72
C ILE A 66 -0.25 3.04 -8.13
N ILE A 67 -0.74 4.26 -8.37
CA ILE A 67 -2.11 4.49 -8.86
C ILE A 67 -2.34 3.75 -10.18
N HIS A 68 -1.40 3.90 -11.13
CA HIS A 68 -1.47 3.23 -12.43
C HIS A 68 -1.56 1.70 -12.29
N ASN A 69 -0.73 1.11 -11.41
CA ASN A 69 -0.71 -0.33 -11.19
C ASN A 69 -1.97 -0.84 -10.47
N ALA A 70 -2.50 -0.06 -9.53
CA ALA A 70 -3.70 -0.43 -8.78
C ALA A 70 -5.01 -0.23 -9.57
N ALA A 71 -4.98 0.62 -10.61
CA ALA A 71 -6.12 0.92 -11.48
C ALA A 71 -5.73 0.96 -12.96
N PRO A 72 -5.25 -0.15 -13.56
CA PRO A 72 -4.66 -0.16 -14.92
C PRO A 72 -5.64 0.22 -16.03
N GLU A 73 -6.94 0.10 -15.78
CA GLU A 73 -7.98 0.52 -16.72
C GLU A 73 -8.21 2.05 -16.75
N TRP A 74 -7.59 2.77 -15.80
CA TRP A 74 -7.75 4.21 -15.64
C TRP A 74 -6.40 4.92 -15.82
N PRO A 75 -6.06 5.36 -17.06
CA PRO A 75 -4.87 6.19 -17.27
C PRO A 75 -4.88 7.42 -16.35
N LEU A 76 -3.74 7.75 -15.77
CA LEU A 76 -3.62 8.81 -14.77
C LEU A 76 -4.21 10.16 -15.23
N GLU A 77 -4.04 10.46 -16.52
CA GLU A 77 -4.52 11.70 -17.16
C GLU A 77 -6.05 11.75 -17.29
N LYS A 78 -6.72 10.59 -17.21
CA LYS A 78 -8.18 10.47 -17.26
C LYS A 78 -8.83 10.45 -15.87
N ILE A 79 -8.03 10.28 -14.83
CA ILE A 79 -8.52 10.39 -13.45
C ILE A 79 -8.76 11.88 -13.15
N ALA A 80 -9.91 12.21 -12.60
CA ALA A 80 -10.21 13.57 -12.16
C ALA A 80 -9.09 14.12 -11.26
N ILE A 81 -8.69 15.38 -11.47
CA ILE A 81 -7.56 15.98 -10.71
C ILE A 81 -7.79 15.89 -9.21
N ILE A 82 -9.03 16.07 -8.76
CA ILE A 82 -9.41 15.92 -7.34
C ILE A 82 -9.13 14.50 -6.86
N ASP A 83 -9.65 13.49 -7.55
CA ASP A 83 -9.50 12.08 -7.16
C ASP A 83 -8.04 11.65 -7.18
N ARG A 84 -7.29 12.09 -8.19
CA ARG A 84 -5.85 11.83 -8.32
C ARG A 84 -5.05 12.37 -7.14
N ASN A 85 -5.32 13.59 -6.70
CA ASN A 85 -4.60 14.18 -5.57
C ASN A 85 -5.06 13.59 -4.22
N ILE A 86 -6.32 13.21 -4.08
CA ILE A 86 -6.80 12.46 -2.92
C ILE A 86 -6.13 11.09 -2.85
N LEU A 87 -5.99 10.39 -3.97
CA LEU A 87 -5.26 9.12 -4.04
C LEU A 87 -3.79 9.30 -3.64
N ARG A 88 -3.11 10.34 -4.12
CA ARG A 88 -1.72 10.65 -3.72
C ARG A 88 -1.59 10.85 -2.21
N ILE A 89 -2.49 11.64 -1.59
CA ILE A 89 -2.52 11.84 -0.14
C ILE A 89 -2.76 10.53 0.59
N GLY A 90 -3.81 9.80 0.22
CA GLY A 90 -4.18 8.54 0.89
C GLY A 90 -3.10 7.47 0.76
N LEU A 91 -2.46 7.36 -0.41
CA LEU A 91 -1.34 6.45 -0.63
C LEU A 91 -0.11 6.87 0.17
N TRP A 92 0.21 8.16 0.22
CA TRP A 92 1.35 8.60 1.01
C TRP A 92 1.16 8.26 2.49
N GLU A 93 -0.01 8.56 3.07
CA GLU A 93 -0.30 8.22 4.47
C GLU A 93 -0.32 6.70 4.70
N LEU A 94 -0.83 5.92 3.74
CA LEU A 94 -0.92 4.46 3.84
C LEU A 94 0.45 3.77 3.77
N LEU A 95 1.37 4.27 2.94
CA LEU A 95 2.62 3.61 2.60
C LEU A 95 3.82 4.16 3.34
N PHE A 96 3.84 5.46 3.59
CA PHE A 96 4.99 6.18 4.15
C PHE A 96 4.70 6.86 5.49
N GLY A 97 3.42 6.95 5.87
CA GLY A 97 3.01 7.52 7.14
C GLY A 97 3.35 6.64 8.33
N GLU A 98 3.57 7.26 9.48
CA GLU A 98 3.76 6.56 10.75
C GLU A 98 2.43 5.94 11.20
N TYR A 99 2.32 4.62 11.24
CA TYR A 99 1.08 3.91 11.63
C TYR A 99 0.59 4.24 13.03
N LYS A 100 1.47 4.73 13.90
CA LYS A 100 1.10 5.22 15.23
C LYS A 100 0.30 6.50 15.17
N ASP A 101 0.59 7.36 14.19
CA ASP A 101 -0.04 8.66 14.01
C ASP A 101 -1.26 8.57 13.12
N VAL A 102 -1.16 7.82 12.03
CA VAL A 102 -2.25 7.57 11.08
C VAL A 102 -2.31 6.07 10.76
N PRO A 103 -3.15 5.30 11.48
CA PRO A 103 -3.37 3.91 11.16
C PRO A 103 -3.89 3.73 9.72
N PRO A 104 -3.51 2.65 9.02
CA PRO A 104 -3.87 2.42 7.61
C PRO A 104 -5.36 2.58 7.29
N LYS A 105 -6.23 2.06 8.14
CA LYS A 105 -7.69 2.20 7.97
C LYS A 105 -8.16 3.65 8.11
N VAL A 106 -7.47 4.44 8.94
CA VAL A 106 -7.77 5.87 9.10
C VAL A 106 -7.36 6.62 7.83
N ALA A 107 -6.17 6.37 7.29
CA ALA A 107 -5.72 6.96 6.02
C ALA A 107 -6.73 6.71 4.89
N ILE A 108 -7.17 5.46 4.73
CA ILE A 108 -8.16 5.08 3.71
C ILE A 108 -9.49 5.79 3.94
N ASN A 109 -10.01 5.78 5.16
CA ASN A 109 -11.30 6.41 5.47
C ASN A 109 -11.26 7.92 5.26
N GLU A 110 -10.19 8.59 5.68
CA GLU A 110 -10.01 10.04 5.48
C GLU A 110 -9.96 10.39 3.98
N ALA A 111 -9.26 9.61 3.17
CA ALA A 111 -9.25 9.79 1.72
C ALA A 111 -10.64 9.60 1.09
N ILE A 112 -11.41 8.60 1.55
CA ILE A 112 -12.79 8.38 1.10
C ILE A 112 -13.68 9.58 1.47
N GLU A 113 -13.56 10.12 2.69
CA GLU A 113 -14.34 11.29 3.11
C GLU A 113 -13.96 12.55 2.31
N LEU A 114 -12.68 12.76 2.00
CA LEU A 114 -12.26 13.82 1.08
C LEU A 114 -12.90 13.64 -0.31
N ALA A 115 -12.90 12.41 -0.84
CA ALA A 115 -13.48 12.12 -2.14
C ALA A 115 -15.00 12.32 -2.18
N LYS A 116 -15.71 12.05 -1.09
CA LYS A 116 -17.14 12.34 -0.97
C LYS A 116 -17.42 13.85 -0.85
N THR A 117 -16.52 14.58 -0.21
CA THR A 117 -16.69 16.03 0.02
C THR A 117 -16.37 16.85 -1.21
N PHE A 118 -15.31 16.52 -1.92
CA PHE A 118 -14.76 17.34 -3.01
C PHE A 118 -14.93 16.72 -4.40
N GLY A 119 -15.12 15.41 -4.50
CA GLY A 119 -15.24 14.70 -5.75
C GLY A 119 -16.66 14.57 -6.27
N GLY A 120 -16.82 13.81 -7.34
CA GLY A 120 -18.12 13.47 -7.93
C GLY A 120 -18.82 12.31 -7.21
N GLU A 121 -20.02 11.97 -7.65
CA GLU A 121 -20.86 10.93 -7.06
C GLU A 121 -20.15 9.57 -6.86
N ASN A 122 -19.24 9.21 -7.77
CA ASN A 122 -18.52 7.95 -7.74
C ASN A 122 -17.10 8.04 -7.16
N SER A 123 -16.59 9.23 -6.85
CA SER A 123 -15.22 9.47 -6.38
C SER A 123 -14.89 8.67 -5.12
N GLY A 124 -15.77 8.67 -4.13
CA GLY A 124 -15.57 7.91 -2.90
C GLY A 124 -15.46 6.39 -3.14
N ARG A 125 -16.23 5.86 -4.09
CA ARG A 125 -16.17 4.44 -4.47
C ARG A 125 -14.90 4.11 -5.23
N PHE A 126 -14.50 4.98 -6.14
CA PHE A 126 -13.27 4.84 -6.92
C PHE A 126 -12.03 4.87 -6.02
N VAL A 127 -11.91 5.89 -5.16
CA VAL A 127 -10.80 6.03 -4.20
C VAL A 127 -10.73 4.82 -3.26
N ASN A 128 -11.86 4.36 -2.73
CA ASN A 128 -11.90 3.15 -1.90
C ASN A 128 -11.43 1.91 -2.66
N GLY A 129 -11.81 1.76 -3.92
CA GLY A 129 -11.36 0.65 -4.78
C GLY A 129 -9.85 0.61 -4.94
N VAL A 130 -9.24 1.74 -5.31
CA VAL A 130 -7.79 1.87 -5.53
C VAL A 130 -7.02 1.65 -4.23
N LEU A 131 -7.33 2.41 -3.16
CA LEU A 131 -6.65 2.28 -1.86
C LEU A 131 -6.87 0.91 -1.23
N GLY A 132 -8.07 0.33 -1.40
CA GLY A 132 -8.39 -1.02 -0.93
C GLY A 132 -7.58 -2.09 -1.66
N THR A 133 -7.26 -1.91 -2.95
CA THR A 133 -6.36 -2.80 -3.70
C THR A 133 -4.96 -2.73 -3.12
N VAL A 134 -4.38 -1.54 -2.98
CA VAL A 134 -3.06 -1.35 -2.38
C VAL A 134 -3.00 -1.91 -0.95
N TYR A 135 -4.00 -1.62 -0.12
CA TYR A 135 -4.07 -2.12 1.24
C TYR A 135 -4.07 -3.66 1.32
N ARG A 136 -4.80 -4.35 0.44
CA ARG A 136 -4.79 -5.81 0.36
C ARG A 136 -3.43 -6.36 -0.05
N GLU A 137 -2.77 -5.71 -0.99
CA GLU A 137 -1.45 -6.14 -1.45
C GLU A 137 -0.37 -5.97 -0.37
N LEU A 138 -0.50 -4.94 0.47
CA LEU A 138 0.33 -4.76 1.67
C LEU A 138 0.12 -5.86 2.73
N GLY A 139 -0.83 -6.76 2.53
CA GLY A 139 -1.21 -7.75 3.53
C GLY A 139 -2.09 -7.18 4.64
N GLU A 140 -2.77 -6.07 4.36
CA GLU A 140 -3.74 -5.43 5.26
C GLU A 140 -3.15 -5.05 6.63
N PRO A 141 -2.10 -4.20 6.67
CA PRO A 141 -1.41 -3.86 7.91
C PRO A 141 -2.38 -3.25 8.94
N GLY A 142 -2.22 -3.62 10.21
CA GLY A 142 -3.10 -3.15 11.30
C GLY A 142 -4.50 -3.76 11.29
N LYS A 143 -4.79 -4.72 10.42
CA LYS A 143 -6.07 -5.44 10.43
C LYS A 143 -6.27 -6.20 11.74
N ASP A 144 -5.18 -6.75 12.27
CA ASP A 144 -5.18 -7.51 13.51
C ASP A 144 -5.39 -6.65 14.77
N GLN A 145 -5.19 -5.33 14.68
CA GLN A 145 -5.44 -4.40 15.79
C GLN A 145 -6.93 -4.12 16.03
N ALA A 146 -7.80 -4.41 15.07
CA ALA A 146 -9.24 -4.20 15.15
C ALA A 146 -10.06 -5.47 14.90
N THR A 147 -9.43 -6.63 14.71
CA THR A 147 -10.10 -7.87 14.36
C THR A 147 -10.55 -8.65 15.59
N LYS A 148 -11.74 -9.21 15.45
CA LYS A 148 -12.28 -10.29 16.25
C LYS A 148 -11.13 -11.13 16.78
N LYS A 149 -10.91 -11.11 18.09
CA LYS A 149 -9.98 -12.05 18.72
C LYS A 149 -10.58 -13.44 18.52
N TYR A 150 -10.06 -14.14 17.53
CA TYR A 150 -10.39 -15.54 17.35
C TYR A 150 -9.88 -16.30 18.56
N ASN A 151 -10.74 -17.09 19.20
CA ASN A 151 -10.28 -18.02 20.18
C ASN A 151 -9.51 -19.19 19.49
N PRO A 152 -8.70 -19.97 20.19
CA PRO A 152 -7.92 -21.04 19.59
C PRO A 152 -8.75 -22.03 18.76
N GLU A 153 -9.96 -22.36 19.19
CA GLU A 153 -10.86 -23.29 18.49
C GLU A 153 -11.43 -22.67 17.17
N GLU A 154 -11.68 -21.36 17.14
CA GLU A 154 -12.09 -20.64 15.95
C GLU A 154 -10.94 -20.53 14.94
N LEU A 155 -9.71 -20.30 15.43
CA LEU A 155 -8.52 -20.26 14.57
C LEU A 155 -8.28 -21.60 13.86
N GLU A 156 -8.45 -22.72 14.57
CA GLU A 156 -8.25 -24.05 14.00
C GLU A 156 -9.23 -24.39 12.89
N LYS A 157 -10.42 -23.80 12.91
CA LYS A 157 -11.46 -23.98 11.89
C LYS A 157 -11.24 -23.17 10.61
N LEU A 158 -10.35 -22.16 10.64
CA LEU A 158 -10.09 -21.35 9.46
C LEU A 158 -9.28 -22.14 8.41
N PRO A 159 -9.65 -22.04 7.13
CA PRO A 159 -8.89 -22.67 6.06
C PRO A 159 -7.44 -22.14 6.04
N ILE A 160 -6.48 -23.03 5.80
CA ILE A 160 -5.06 -22.68 5.74
C ILE A 160 -4.71 -22.36 4.29
N GLU A 161 -4.14 -21.16 4.08
CA GLU A 161 -3.47 -20.78 2.85
C GLU A 161 -1.95 -20.81 3.08
N LYS A 162 -1.25 -21.67 2.34
CA LYS A 162 0.20 -21.77 2.42
C LYS A 162 0.88 -20.86 1.41
N ARG A 163 1.92 -20.15 1.85
CA ARG A 163 2.83 -19.38 1.01
C ARG A 163 4.28 -19.71 1.34
N GLY A 164 5.11 -19.70 0.32
CA GLY A 164 6.54 -19.92 0.46
C GLY A 164 7.35 -18.83 -0.22
N GLY A 165 8.45 -18.44 0.42
CA GLY A 165 9.40 -17.48 -0.12
C GLY A 165 10.84 -17.87 0.22
N ALA A 166 11.79 -17.14 -0.34
CA ALA A 166 13.20 -17.37 -0.05
C ALA A 166 14.04 -16.08 -0.07
N VAL A 167 15.10 -16.11 0.74
CA VAL A 167 16.29 -15.29 0.52
C VAL A 167 17.17 -16.07 -0.43
N VAL A 168 17.23 -15.67 -1.70
CA VAL A 168 18.02 -16.33 -2.72
C VAL A 168 19.34 -15.59 -2.89
N ALA A 169 20.44 -16.24 -2.54
CA ALA A 169 21.77 -15.67 -2.61
C ALA A 169 22.53 -16.16 -3.85
N ARG A 170 23.33 -15.26 -4.44
CA ARG A 170 24.23 -15.56 -5.54
C ARG A 170 25.43 -14.61 -5.52
N SER A 171 26.64 -15.16 -5.42
CA SER A 171 27.89 -14.38 -5.52
C SER A 171 27.94 -13.12 -4.64
N GLY A 172 27.44 -13.22 -3.41
CA GLY A 172 27.41 -12.10 -2.46
C GLY A 172 26.26 -11.11 -2.62
N SER A 173 25.35 -11.37 -3.56
CA SER A 173 24.11 -10.58 -3.76
C SER A 173 22.88 -11.41 -3.38
N ILE A 174 21.77 -10.74 -3.11
CA ILE A 174 20.47 -11.38 -2.89
C ILE A 174 19.48 -10.97 -3.98
N ALA A 175 18.60 -11.90 -4.36
CA ALA A 175 17.53 -11.62 -5.29
C ALA A 175 16.37 -10.90 -4.57
N LEU A 176 15.95 -9.79 -5.15
CA LEU A 176 14.73 -9.09 -4.78
C LEU A 176 13.83 -8.98 -6.00
N VAL A 177 12.54 -8.98 -5.78
CA VAL A 177 11.52 -8.72 -6.80
C VAL A 177 10.89 -7.36 -6.55
N HIS A 178 10.63 -6.66 -7.64
CA HIS A 178 9.91 -5.40 -7.58
C HIS A 178 8.42 -5.71 -7.66
N ASP A 179 7.71 -5.45 -6.57
CA ASP A 179 6.27 -5.68 -6.56
C ASP A 179 5.51 -4.62 -7.37
N VAL A 180 4.23 -4.84 -7.57
CA VAL A 180 3.37 -3.94 -8.37
C VAL A 180 3.22 -2.54 -7.76
N PHE A 181 3.64 -2.36 -6.51
CA PHE A 181 3.60 -1.09 -5.77
C PHE A 181 4.93 -0.37 -5.74
N GLY A 182 5.95 -0.90 -6.41
CA GLY A 182 7.26 -0.28 -6.46
C GLY A 182 8.22 -0.68 -5.32
N TYR A 183 7.85 -1.65 -4.47
CA TYR A 183 8.72 -2.10 -3.38
C TYR A 183 9.58 -3.28 -3.78
N TRP A 184 10.80 -3.27 -3.29
CA TRP A 184 11.68 -4.43 -3.36
C TRP A 184 11.33 -5.40 -2.25
N THR A 185 10.88 -6.60 -2.62
CA THR A 185 10.49 -7.66 -1.68
C THR A 185 11.26 -8.94 -1.95
N LEU A 186 11.30 -9.84 -0.96
CA LEU A 186 11.78 -11.20 -1.18
C LEU A 186 10.79 -11.95 -2.09
N PRO A 187 11.29 -12.75 -3.04
CA PRO A 187 10.45 -13.58 -3.89
C PRO A 187 9.61 -14.55 -3.05
N LYS A 188 8.32 -14.64 -3.34
CA LYS A 188 7.35 -15.48 -2.60
C LYS A 188 6.11 -15.75 -3.46
N GLY A 189 5.43 -16.88 -3.21
CA GLY A 189 4.18 -17.19 -3.91
C GLY A 189 3.31 -18.18 -3.15
N LYS A 190 2.13 -18.50 -3.70
CA LYS A 190 1.23 -19.51 -3.16
C LYS A 190 1.83 -20.90 -3.37
N ILE A 191 1.67 -21.76 -2.35
CA ILE A 191 2.01 -23.19 -2.38
C ILE A 191 0.71 -23.93 -2.67
N ALA A 192 0.75 -24.89 -3.61
CA ALA A 192 -0.40 -25.74 -3.89
C ALA A 192 -0.70 -26.66 -2.70
N PRO A 193 -1.97 -27.02 -2.48
CA PRO A 193 -2.37 -27.80 -1.29
C PRO A 193 -1.65 -29.15 -1.18
N GLU A 194 -1.31 -29.76 -2.32
CA GLU A 194 -0.64 -31.05 -2.45
C GLU A 194 0.89 -30.99 -2.29
N GLU A 195 1.48 -29.79 -2.38
CA GLU A 195 2.93 -29.61 -2.26
C GLU A 195 3.37 -29.55 -0.80
N SER A 196 4.57 -30.05 -0.53
CA SER A 196 5.25 -29.79 0.71
C SER A 196 5.62 -28.31 0.83
N ASP A 197 5.83 -27.82 2.06
CA ASP A 197 6.19 -26.43 2.28
C ASP A 197 7.49 -26.03 1.56
N GLU A 198 8.48 -26.95 1.52
CA GLU A 198 9.77 -26.70 0.88
C GLU A 198 9.67 -26.75 -0.64
N GLU A 199 9.03 -27.76 -1.20
CA GLU A 199 8.87 -27.93 -2.63
C GLU A 199 8.01 -26.82 -3.23
N GLY A 200 6.87 -26.51 -2.61
CA GLY A 200 5.99 -25.42 -3.05
C GLY A 200 6.65 -24.05 -2.93
N ALA A 201 7.44 -23.80 -1.88
CA ALA A 201 8.23 -22.57 -1.78
C ALA A 201 9.28 -22.47 -2.89
N ARG A 202 9.98 -23.57 -3.19
CA ARG A 202 10.97 -23.64 -4.29
C ARG A 202 10.31 -23.32 -5.63
N ASN A 203 9.21 -23.99 -5.93
CA ASN A 203 8.47 -23.80 -7.18
C ASN A 203 7.92 -22.37 -7.32
N ALA A 204 7.41 -21.80 -6.25
CA ALA A 204 6.88 -20.44 -6.23
C ALA A 204 8.00 -19.42 -6.49
N VAL A 205 9.12 -19.54 -5.80
CA VAL A 205 10.28 -18.65 -5.95
C VAL A 205 10.93 -18.76 -7.33
N MET A 206 11.11 -19.98 -7.83
CA MET A 206 11.67 -20.22 -9.17
C MET A 206 10.80 -19.56 -10.25
N ARG A 207 9.49 -19.68 -10.13
CA ARG A 207 8.51 -19.07 -11.06
C ARG A 207 8.59 -17.55 -11.02
N GLU A 208 8.68 -16.96 -9.83
CA GLU A 208 8.71 -15.50 -9.66
C GLU A 208 10.01 -14.87 -10.14
N LEU A 209 11.14 -15.57 -9.93
CA LEU A 209 12.45 -15.11 -10.39
C LEU A 209 12.77 -15.52 -11.85
N GLY A 210 11.99 -16.43 -12.44
CA GLY A 210 12.28 -16.98 -13.77
C GLY A 210 13.52 -17.86 -13.83
N ILE A 211 13.99 -18.42 -12.71
CA ILE A 211 15.14 -19.30 -12.61
C ILE A 211 14.73 -20.77 -12.71
N LYS A 212 15.68 -21.63 -13.14
CA LYS A 212 15.46 -23.07 -13.36
C LYS A 212 16.00 -23.93 -12.24
N GLU A 213 16.98 -23.42 -11.49
CA GLU A 213 17.62 -24.14 -10.41
C GLU A 213 17.63 -23.30 -9.13
N LEU A 214 17.22 -23.90 -8.02
CA LEU A 214 17.23 -23.30 -6.69
C LEU A 214 17.45 -24.40 -5.66
N GLU A 215 18.53 -24.31 -4.91
CA GLU A 215 18.83 -25.21 -3.80
C GLU A 215 18.55 -24.50 -2.48
N PHE A 216 17.74 -25.10 -1.61
CA PHE A 216 17.53 -24.60 -0.27
C PHE A 216 18.55 -25.19 0.70
N GLU A 217 19.15 -24.32 1.51
CA GLU A 217 20.12 -24.71 2.54
C GLU A 217 19.42 -24.95 3.88
N LYS A 218 18.50 -24.08 4.24
CA LYS A 218 17.75 -24.17 5.51
C LYS A 218 16.47 -23.34 5.50
N LYS A 219 15.53 -23.76 6.34
CA LYS A 219 14.36 -22.93 6.71
C LYS A 219 14.81 -21.80 7.63
N ILE A 220 14.44 -20.57 7.32
CA ILE A 220 14.78 -19.37 8.11
C ILE A 220 13.70 -19.11 9.15
N CYS A 221 12.44 -19.01 8.72
CA CYS A 221 11.34 -18.70 9.61
C CYS A 221 10.00 -19.24 9.06
N GLU A 222 9.05 -19.28 9.96
CA GLU A 222 7.64 -19.57 9.67
C GLU A 222 6.79 -18.59 10.46
N ASN A 223 5.77 -18.05 9.82
CA ASN A 223 4.79 -17.19 10.47
C ASN A 223 3.38 -17.63 10.09
N ILE A 224 2.46 -17.58 11.06
CA ILE A 224 1.04 -17.89 10.85
C ILE A 224 0.23 -16.70 11.35
N TYR A 225 -0.62 -16.16 10.49
CA TYR A 225 -1.51 -15.06 10.83
C TYR A 225 -2.85 -15.20 10.12
N VAL A 226 -3.88 -14.54 10.63
CA VAL A 226 -5.18 -14.48 9.96
C VAL A 226 -5.15 -13.39 8.90
N ALA A 227 -5.49 -13.75 7.67
CA ALA A 227 -5.62 -12.84 6.55
C ALA A 227 -7.05 -12.92 5.98
N HIS A 228 -7.42 -11.96 5.17
CA HIS A 228 -8.68 -11.99 4.45
C HIS A 228 -8.41 -12.35 2.98
N ASP A 229 -8.98 -13.46 2.53
CA ASP A 229 -9.03 -13.83 1.13
C ASP A 229 -10.34 -13.31 0.52
N PRO A 230 -10.33 -12.66 -0.66
CA PRO A 230 -11.54 -12.07 -1.24
C PRO A 230 -12.66 -13.09 -1.51
N GLU A 231 -12.31 -14.34 -1.82
CA GLU A 231 -13.26 -15.41 -2.15
C GLU A 231 -13.63 -16.25 -0.93
N LYS A 232 -12.66 -16.50 -0.04
CA LYS A 232 -12.80 -17.43 1.09
C LYS A 232 -13.08 -16.76 2.41
N GLY A 233 -13.01 -15.40 2.48
CA GLY A 233 -13.13 -14.65 3.72
C GLY A 233 -11.89 -14.77 4.61
N ALA A 234 -12.07 -14.97 5.92
CA ALA A 234 -10.94 -15.12 6.84
C ALA A 234 -10.22 -16.46 6.60
N VAL A 235 -8.91 -16.40 6.39
CA VAL A 235 -8.04 -17.57 6.20
C VAL A 235 -6.84 -17.48 7.15
N ARG A 236 -6.34 -18.62 7.58
CA ARG A 236 -5.10 -18.72 8.33
C ARG A 236 -3.94 -18.84 7.34
N ARG A 237 -3.20 -17.76 7.14
CA ARG A 237 -2.07 -17.73 6.20
C ARG A 237 -0.80 -18.19 6.90
N LYS A 238 -0.24 -19.30 6.43
CA LYS A 238 1.05 -19.81 6.83
C LYS A 238 2.09 -19.39 5.78
N VAL A 239 3.12 -18.66 6.19
CA VAL A 239 4.23 -18.24 5.31
C VAL A 239 5.52 -18.83 5.81
N VAL A 240 6.24 -19.53 4.94
CA VAL A 240 7.55 -20.12 5.24
C VAL A 240 8.63 -19.46 4.38
N TYR A 241 9.80 -19.18 4.95
CA TYR A 241 10.96 -18.65 4.24
C TYR A 241 12.17 -19.55 4.38
N TYR A 242 12.88 -19.72 3.27
CA TYR A 242 14.10 -20.50 3.16
C TYR A 242 15.28 -19.62 2.75
N LEU A 243 16.47 -20.01 3.17
CA LEU A 243 17.72 -19.56 2.56
C LEU A 243 18.05 -20.50 1.41
N GLY A 244 18.36 -19.96 0.27
CA GLY A 244 18.70 -20.75 -0.90
C GLY A 244 19.72 -20.06 -1.79
N THR A 245 20.33 -20.86 -2.66
CA THR A 245 21.32 -20.43 -3.65
C THR A 245 20.92 -20.86 -5.04
N THR A 246 21.30 -20.08 -6.05
CA THR A 246 21.10 -20.40 -7.46
C THR A 246 22.38 -20.16 -8.26
N LYS A 247 22.56 -20.93 -9.33
CA LYS A 247 23.61 -20.71 -10.32
C LYS A 247 23.10 -20.00 -11.58
N ASP A 248 21.77 -19.87 -11.69
CA ASP A 248 21.13 -19.19 -12.82
C ASP A 248 21.46 -17.69 -12.85
N VAL A 249 21.47 -17.12 -14.05
CA VAL A 249 21.80 -15.70 -14.29
C VAL A 249 20.55 -14.85 -14.30
#